data_6debed7dd3efabebfbade5cc29161da1
#
_entry.id   6debed7dd3efabebfbade5cc29161da1
#
_cell.length_a   1.000
_cell.length_b   1.000
_cell.length_c   1.000
_cell.angle_alpha   90.00
_cell.angle_beta   90.00
_cell.angle_gamma   90.00
#
_symmetry.space_group_name_H-M   'P 1'
#
loop_
_entity.id
_entity.type
_entity.pdbx_description
1 polymer ?
#
loop_
_entity_poly.entity_id
_entity_poly.type
_entity_poly.pdbx_seq_one_letter_code
_entity_poly.pdbx_strand_id
1 'polypeptide(L)'
;GRPTSTLLGFELSENPFLGCPSWQELAPLDMDARVAILADPSFRARLIVEPGGTPAQIKRLRDWGYIFPLGNPPNYEPEPEQCIAAQASRLGVTPEALAYDLMMAADGRTILYHPMTNYTGGDMAPVFDMLRHPNTIIGLGDGGAHVGIMCDATDMVHALTHWTRDRARGERLPIPDIVRRLTLANAREMGLMDRGCIAPGMKADINVVDYDRLQLQVPEVRYDLPAGGKRILQRSTGFDATL
;
A
#
# COMPACT_ATOMS: atom_id res chain seq x y z
N GLY A 1 0.32 -7.33 9.31
CA GLY A 1 -0.28 -8.33 8.60
C GLY A 1 -0.49 -8.18 7.10
N ARG A 2 0.27 -7.36 6.38
CA ARG A 2 0.30 -7.29 4.91
C ARG A 2 1.75 -7.23 4.42
N PRO A 3 2.01 -7.37 3.10
CA PRO A 3 3.34 -7.18 2.55
C PRO A 3 3.86 -5.76 2.81
N THR A 4 5.13 -5.65 3.22
CA THR A 4 5.82 -4.36 3.11
C THR A 4 5.96 -4.02 1.64
N SER A 5 5.60 -2.81 1.25
CA SER A 5 5.46 -2.45 -0.16
C SER A 5 6.02 -1.08 -0.48
N THR A 6 6.47 -0.93 -1.72
CA THR A 6 6.71 0.38 -2.31
C THR A 6 5.47 0.81 -3.10
N LEU A 7 4.98 1.99 -2.85
CA LEU A 7 3.96 2.63 -3.66
C LEU A 7 4.63 3.48 -4.74
N LEU A 8 4.17 3.33 -5.97
CA LEU A 8 4.74 3.98 -7.15
C LEU A 8 3.71 4.90 -7.80
N GLY A 9 4.11 6.12 -8.12
CA GLY A 9 3.22 7.10 -8.74
C GLY A 9 3.91 8.40 -9.08
N PHE A 10 3.33 9.19 -9.96
CA PHE A 10 3.94 10.45 -10.41
C PHE A 10 4.01 11.54 -9.33
N GLU A 11 3.17 11.47 -8.32
CA GLU A 11 3.21 12.37 -7.17
C GLU A 11 4.09 11.82 -6.02
N LEU A 12 4.42 10.52 -6.04
CA LEU A 12 5.20 9.84 -5.01
C LEU A 12 6.70 10.11 -5.16
N SER A 13 7.48 9.67 -4.19
CA SER A 13 8.94 9.74 -4.25
C SER A 13 9.53 8.69 -5.18
N GLU A 14 8.78 7.64 -5.49
CA GLU A 14 9.19 6.55 -6.35
C GLU A 14 8.20 6.37 -7.51
N ASN A 15 8.73 6.15 -8.69
CA ASN A 15 7.95 5.75 -9.87
C ASN A 15 8.85 5.01 -10.88
N PRO A 16 8.29 4.27 -11.84
CA PRO A 16 9.07 3.49 -12.80
C PRO A 16 9.98 4.30 -13.73
N PHE A 17 9.78 5.62 -13.80
CA PHE A 17 10.52 6.52 -14.69
C PHE A 17 11.55 7.37 -13.94
N LEU A 18 11.72 7.16 -12.64
CA LEU A 18 12.58 7.97 -11.77
C LEU A 18 14.02 8.10 -12.31
N GLY A 19 14.55 7.07 -12.95
CA GLY A 19 15.90 7.07 -13.53
C GLY A 19 15.98 7.55 -14.98
N CYS A 20 14.87 7.94 -15.60
CA CYS A 20 14.84 8.41 -16.98
C CYS A 20 15.31 9.86 -17.10
N PRO A 21 16.12 10.21 -18.10
CA PRO A 21 16.57 11.59 -18.33
C PRO A 21 15.40 12.58 -18.43
N SER A 22 14.35 12.26 -19.21
CA SER A 22 13.17 13.12 -19.34
C SER A 22 12.41 13.31 -18.03
N TRP A 23 12.41 12.33 -17.14
CA TRP A 23 11.80 12.49 -15.82
C TRP A 23 12.51 13.52 -14.95
N GLN A 24 13.83 13.66 -15.08
CA GLN A 24 14.62 14.63 -14.31
C GLN A 24 14.21 16.09 -14.64
N GLU A 25 13.69 16.34 -15.85
CA GLU A 25 13.14 17.64 -16.23
C GLU A 25 11.86 17.99 -15.43
N LEU A 26 11.10 16.94 -15.03
CA LEU A 26 9.83 17.09 -14.28
C LEU A 26 10.03 17.12 -12.76
N ALA A 27 11.11 16.53 -12.26
CA ALA A 27 11.31 16.33 -10.82
C ALA A 27 11.15 17.63 -9.98
N PRO A 28 11.63 18.82 -10.42
CA PRO A 28 11.50 20.05 -9.66
C PRO A 28 10.10 20.70 -9.74
N LEU A 29 9.22 20.24 -10.64
CA LEU A 29 7.91 20.85 -10.88
C LEU A 29 6.88 20.40 -9.83
N ASP A 30 5.91 21.27 -9.58
CA ASP A 30 4.70 20.87 -8.86
C ASP A 30 3.86 19.87 -9.67
N MET A 31 2.85 19.29 -9.03
CA MET A 31 2.10 18.19 -9.65
C MET A 31 1.28 18.64 -10.86
N ASP A 32 0.70 19.84 -10.82
CA ASP A 32 -0.16 20.32 -11.90
C ASP A 32 0.67 20.64 -13.16
N ALA A 33 1.82 21.29 -13.00
CA ALA A 33 2.78 21.54 -14.09
C ALA A 33 3.33 20.21 -14.64
N ARG A 34 3.62 19.25 -13.77
CA ARG A 34 4.09 17.90 -14.14
C ARG A 34 3.05 17.18 -14.98
N VAL A 35 1.78 17.16 -14.55
CA VAL A 35 0.68 16.49 -15.28
C VAL A 35 0.46 17.14 -16.64
N ALA A 36 0.55 18.45 -16.76
CA ALA A 36 0.42 19.15 -18.04
C ALA A 36 1.45 18.66 -19.09
N ILE A 37 2.70 18.43 -18.66
CA ILE A 37 3.76 17.91 -19.54
C ILE A 37 3.55 16.41 -19.80
N LEU A 38 3.21 15.65 -18.78
CA LEU A 38 2.93 14.21 -18.92
C LEU A 38 1.73 13.94 -19.83
N ALA A 39 0.78 14.87 -19.97
CA ALA A 39 -0.34 14.72 -20.89
C ALA A 39 0.05 14.89 -22.37
N ASP A 40 1.26 15.41 -22.67
CA ASP A 40 1.74 15.55 -24.06
C ASP A 40 2.11 14.17 -24.65
N PRO A 41 1.46 13.75 -25.76
CA PRO A 41 1.75 12.48 -26.42
C PRO A 41 3.22 12.33 -26.86
N SER A 42 3.88 13.42 -27.22
CA SER A 42 5.28 13.40 -27.66
C SER A 42 6.21 13.13 -26.46
N PHE A 43 5.90 13.75 -25.31
CA PHE A 43 6.62 13.50 -24.06
C PHE A 43 6.42 12.06 -23.60
N ARG A 44 5.19 11.56 -23.62
CA ARG A 44 4.88 10.14 -23.33
C ARG A 44 5.69 9.21 -24.21
N ALA A 45 5.65 9.39 -25.53
CA ALA A 45 6.35 8.54 -26.51
C ALA A 45 7.88 8.51 -26.23
N ARG A 46 8.47 9.62 -25.80
CA ARG A 46 9.86 9.71 -25.41
C ARG A 46 10.13 8.97 -24.10
N LEU A 47 9.37 9.25 -23.04
CA LEU A 47 9.63 8.75 -21.70
C LEU A 47 9.53 7.22 -21.59
N ILE A 48 8.52 6.62 -22.23
CA ILE A 48 8.28 5.17 -22.13
C ILE A 48 9.37 4.30 -22.78
N VAL A 49 10.19 4.86 -23.69
CA VAL A 49 11.30 4.13 -24.34
C VAL A 49 12.66 4.39 -23.70
N GLU A 50 12.74 5.33 -22.77
CA GLU A 50 13.99 5.65 -22.09
C GLU A 50 14.41 4.54 -21.12
N PRO A 51 15.74 4.32 -20.95
CA PRO A 51 16.25 3.43 -19.93
C PRO A 51 15.82 3.92 -18.53
N GLY A 52 15.39 3.00 -17.68
CA GLY A 52 14.87 3.32 -16.33
C GLY A 52 15.92 3.68 -15.29
N GLY A 53 17.14 4.04 -15.73
CA GLY A 53 18.23 4.38 -14.83
C GLY A 53 19.22 3.24 -14.64
N THR A 54 19.81 3.11 -13.45
CA THR A 54 20.76 2.05 -13.12
C THR A 54 20.09 0.67 -13.06
N PRO A 55 20.85 -0.44 -13.22
CA PRO A 55 20.29 -1.79 -13.10
C PRO A 55 19.55 -2.03 -11.77
N ALA A 56 20.02 -1.43 -10.67
CA ALA A 56 19.36 -1.53 -9.36
C ALA A 56 18.01 -0.79 -9.34
N GLN A 57 17.92 0.38 -9.96
CA GLN A 57 16.67 1.12 -10.10
C GLN A 57 15.67 0.36 -10.98
N ILE A 58 16.13 -0.17 -12.13
CA ILE A 58 15.29 -0.96 -13.03
C ILE A 58 14.72 -2.18 -12.29
N LYS A 59 15.57 -2.93 -11.61
CA LYS A 59 15.16 -4.11 -10.83
C LYS A 59 14.12 -3.76 -9.76
N ARG A 60 14.24 -2.59 -9.12
CA ARG A 60 13.34 -2.17 -8.03
C ARG A 60 12.05 -1.52 -8.52
N LEU A 61 12.14 -0.71 -9.59
CA LEU A 61 11.02 0.15 -10.03
C LEU A 61 10.30 -0.35 -11.28
N ARG A 62 10.85 -1.36 -11.97
CA ARG A 62 10.31 -1.96 -13.18
C ARG A 62 10.25 -3.49 -13.10
N ASP A 63 10.08 -4.03 -11.91
CA ASP A 63 9.77 -5.46 -11.74
C ASP A 63 8.30 -5.72 -12.12
N TRP A 64 8.04 -5.63 -13.41
CA TRP A 64 6.69 -5.67 -13.97
C TRP A 64 5.90 -6.94 -13.65
N GLY A 65 6.59 -8.02 -13.30
CA GLY A 65 5.99 -9.26 -12.82
C GLY A 65 5.46 -9.18 -11.39
N TYR A 66 5.92 -8.17 -10.63
CA TYR A 66 5.53 -7.93 -9.23
C TYR A 66 5.00 -6.52 -8.97
N ILE A 67 4.71 -5.74 -10.01
CA ILE A 67 4.04 -4.44 -9.89
C ILE A 67 2.60 -4.59 -10.35
N PHE A 68 1.67 -4.07 -9.56
CA PHE A 68 0.23 -4.19 -9.75
C PHE A 68 -0.45 -2.83 -9.67
N PRO A 69 -1.59 -2.61 -10.33
CA PRO A 69 -2.49 -1.53 -9.95
C PRO A 69 -2.97 -1.73 -8.51
N LEU A 70 -2.90 -0.69 -7.66
CA LEU A 70 -3.35 -0.83 -6.26
C LEU A 70 -4.88 -1.04 -6.18
N GLY A 71 -5.63 -0.45 -7.10
CA GLY A 71 -7.09 -0.54 -7.13
C GLY A 71 -7.82 0.43 -6.19
N ASN A 72 -9.15 0.43 -6.31
CA ASN A 72 -10.05 1.14 -5.41
C ASN A 72 -11.32 0.28 -5.19
N PRO A 73 -11.50 -0.32 -4.02
CA PRO A 73 -10.64 -0.26 -2.82
C PRO A 73 -9.24 -0.87 -3.06
N PRO A 74 -8.23 -0.49 -2.23
CA PRO A 74 -6.88 -1.03 -2.35
C PRO A 74 -6.83 -2.55 -2.18
N ASN A 75 -6.19 -3.25 -3.13
CA ASN A 75 -5.97 -4.68 -3.06
C ASN A 75 -4.48 -4.98 -2.78
N TYR A 76 -4.20 -5.54 -1.61
CA TYR A 76 -2.85 -5.90 -1.16
C TYR A 76 -2.50 -7.38 -1.37
N GLU A 77 -3.44 -8.20 -1.87
CA GLU A 77 -3.23 -9.58 -2.29
C GLU A 77 -3.77 -9.79 -3.73
N PRO A 78 -3.25 -9.05 -4.74
CA PRO A 78 -3.71 -9.19 -6.13
C PRO A 78 -3.35 -10.58 -6.69
N GLU A 79 -4.09 -11.02 -7.70
CA GLU A 79 -3.71 -12.23 -8.45
C GLU A 79 -2.43 -11.98 -9.27
N PRO A 80 -1.52 -12.96 -9.40
CA PRO A 80 -0.30 -12.80 -10.20
C PRO A 80 -0.57 -12.33 -11.64
N GLU A 81 -1.68 -12.75 -12.24
CA GLU A 81 -2.11 -12.37 -13.58
C GLU A 81 -2.55 -10.91 -13.69
N GLN A 82 -2.70 -10.21 -12.57
CA GLN A 82 -3.00 -8.77 -12.50
C GLN A 82 -1.74 -7.90 -12.51
N CYS A 83 -0.54 -8.49 -12.55
CA CYS A 83 0.70 -7.72 -12.66
C CYS A 83 0.76 -6.95 -13.99
N ILE A 84 1.55 -5.87 -14.00
CA ILE A 84 1.71 -5.01 -15.18
C ILE A 84 2.18 -5.83 -16.39
N ALA A 85 3.15 -6.74 -16.22
CA ALA A 85 3.65 -7.56 -17.33
C ALA A 85 2.54 -8.42 -17.98
N ALA A 86 1.73 -9.10 -17.16
CA ALA A 86 0.65 -9.95 -17.67
C ALA A 86 -0.46 -9.13 -18.36
N GLN A 87 -0.81 -7.97 -17.79
CA GLN A 87 -1.81 -7.08 -18.40
C GLN A 87 -1.30 -6.48 -19.72
N ALA A 88 -0.05 -6.00 -19.74
CA ALA A 88 0.56 -5.44 -20.95
C ALA A 88 0.62 -6.48 -22.09
N SER A 89 1.00 -7.71 -21.77
CA SER A 89 0.99 -8.81 -22.74
C SER A 89 -0.40 -9.06 -23.33
N ARG A 90 -1.46 -9.07 -22.50
CA ARG A 90 -2.83 -9.24 -22.99
C ARG A 90 -3.32 -8.10 -23.88
N LEU A 91 -2.84 -6.88 -23.61
CA LEU A 91 -3.21 -5.68 -24.36
C LEU A 91 -2.33 -5.43 -25.60
N GLY A 92 -1.24 -6.18 -25.76
CA GLY A 92 -0.30 -6.00 -26.87
C GLY A 92 0.49 -4.69 -26.78
N VAL A 93 0.74 -4.19 -25.55
CA VAL A 93 1.52 -2.97 -25.29
C VAL A 93 2.76 -3.29 -24.46
N THR A 94 3.70 -2.33 -24.34
CA THR A 94 4.82 -2.49 -23.43
C THR A 94 4.40 -2.26 -21.97
N PRO A 95 5.05 -2.91 -21.00
CA PRO A 95 4.78 -2.66 -19.58
C PRO A 95 4.96 -1.20 -19.17
N GLU A 96 5.95 -0.50 -19.75
CA GLU A 96 6.19 0.91 -19.54
C GLU A 96 5.01 1.77 -20.00
N ALA A 97 4.47 1.49 -21.19
CA ALA A 97 3.32 2.21 -21.71
C ALA A 97 2.08 2.00 -20.81
N LEU A 98 1.80 0.75 -20.42
CA LEU A 98 0.67 0.45 -19.54
C LEU A 98 0.84 1.11 -18.17
N ALA A 99 2.01 1.01 -17.55
CA ALA A 99 2.27 1.63 -16.25
C ALA A 99 2.10 3.15 -16.30
N TYR A 100 2.60 3.76 -17.38
CA TYR A 100 2.42 5.19 -17.62
C TYR A 100 0.94 5.56 -17.68
N ASP A 101 0.16 4.89 -18.54
CA ASP A 101 -1.24 5.19 -18.76
C ASP A 101 -2.09 4.97 -17.49
N LEU A 102 -1.80 3.93 -16.72
CA LEU A 102 -2.43 3.69 -15.43
C LEU A 102 -2.12 4.81 -14.43
N MET A 103 -0.86 5.23 -14.31
CA MET A 103 -0.48 6.29 -13.37
C MET A 103 -1.02 7.66 -13.80
N MET A 104 -1.27 7.90 -15.09
CA MET A 104 -1.89 9.14 -15.57
C MET A 104 -3.37 9.27 -15.23
N ALA A 105 -4.05 8.18 -14.91
CA ALA A 105 -5.43 8.26 -14.48
C ALA A 105 -5.57 9.09 -13.18
N ALA A 106 -6.77 9.64 -12.95
CA ALA A 106 -7.07 10.55 -11.85
C ALA A 106 -6.06 11.73 -11.76
N ASP A 107 -5.81 12.37 -12.87
CA ASP A 107 -4.89 13.50 -13.00
C ASP A 107 -3.48 13.16 -12.49
N GLY A 108 -2.96 12.01 -12.90
CA GLY A 108 -1.61 11.56 -12.54
C GLY A 108 -1.45 11.08 -11.09
N ARG A 109 -2.55 10.84 -10.37
CA ARG A 109 -2.53 10.46 -8.94
C ARG A 109 -2.78 8.98 -8.69
N THR A 110 -2.97 8.18 -9.73
CA THR A 110 -3.13 6.73 -9.56
C THR A 110 -1.84 6.07 -9.09
N ILE A 111 -1.98 5.14 -8.17
CA ILE A 111 -0.87 4.47 -7.49
C ILE A 111 -0.75 3.04 -7.97
N LEU A 112 0.48 2.63 -8.28
CA LEU A 112 0.86 1.23 -8.46
C LEU A 112 1.44 0.70 -7.15
N TYR A 113 1.34 -0.61 -6.97
CA TYR A 113 1.70 -1.34 -5.77
C TYR A 113 2.79 -2.37 -6.10
N HIS A 114 3.90 -2.33 -5.37
CA HIS A 114 4.99 -3.28 -5.49
C HIS A 114 5.24 -3.95 -4.12
N PRO A 115 4.72 -5.17 -3.87
CA PRO A 115 5.01 -5.93 -2.66
C PRO A 115 6.48 -6.37 -2.65
N MET A 116 7.20 -6.04 -1.57
CA MET A 116 8.62 -6.38 -1.43
C MET A 116 8.85 -7.61 -0.56
N THR A 117 8.00 -7.84 0.42
CA THR A 117 8.10 -8.96 1.37
C THR A 117 6.76 -9.66 1.53
N ASN A 118 6.78 -10.88 2.04
CA ASN A 118 5.58 -11.64 2.39
C ASN A 118 4.60 -11.92 1.22
N TYR A 119 5.08 -11.84 -0.01
CA TYR A 119 4.31 -12.06 -1.23
C TYR A 119 5.08 -12.87 -2.29
N THR A 120 6.19 -13.48 -1.94
CA THR A 120 7.11 -14.14 -2.88
C THR A 120 6.46 -15.29 -3.68
N GLY A 121 5.49 -15.97 -3.10
CA GLY A 121 4.73 -17.03 -3.76
C GLY A 121 3.55 -16.53 -4.61
N GLY A 122 3.34 -15.22 -4.70
CA GLY A 122 2.17 -14.62 -5.36
C GLY A 122 0.89 -14.67 -4.52
N ASP A 123 0.99 -14.96 -3.23
CA ASP A 123 -0.09 -14.93 -2.25
C ASP A 123 0.42 -14.58 -0.84
N MET A 124 -0.48 -14.45 0.11
CA MET A 124 -0.16 -14.20 1.52
C MET A 124 -0.38 -15.44 2.42
N ALA A 125 -0.36 -16.66 1.89
CA ALA A 125 -0.48 -17.87 2.70
C ALA A 125 0.59 -17.94 3.81
N PRO A 126 1.88 -17.59 3.59
CA PRO A 126 2.86 -17.56 4.67
C PRO A 126 2.53 -16.56 5.77
N VAL A 127 1.91 -15.43 5.44
CA VAL A 127 1.44 -14.44 6.44
C VAL A 127 0.29 -15.01 7.28
N PHE A 128 -0.62 -15.75 6.64
CA PHE A 128 -1.70 -16.44 7.34
C PHE A 128 -1.17 -17.45 8.36
N ASP A 129 -0.16 -18.23 7.98
CA ASP A 129 0.48 -19.21 8.89
C ASP A 129 1.17 -18.49 10.05
N MET A 130 1.89 -17.40 9.79
CA MET A 130 2.49 -16.58 10.84
C MET A 130 1.43 -15.99 11.78
N LEU A 131 0.31 -15.49 11.24
CA LEU A 131 -0.77 -14.94 12.05
C LEU A 131 -1.46 -15.99 12.95
N ARG A 132 -1.46 -17.26 12.57
CA ARG A 132 -2.03 -18.35 13.38
C ARG A 132 -1.05 -18.87 14.43
N HIS A 133 0.23 -18.67 14.24
CA HIS A 133 1.25 -19.24 15.12
C HIS A 133 1.14 -18.68 16.54
N PRO A 134 1.19 -19.55 17.58
CA PRO A 134 1.00 -19.11 18.98
C PRO A 134 2.10 -18.17 19.49
N ASN A 135 3.30 -18.27 18.93
CA ASN A 135 4.48 -17.48 19.34
C ASN A 135 4.68 -16.22 18.48
N THR A 136 3.65 -15.74 17.79
CA THR A 136 3.70 -14.50 17.02
C THR A 136 2.68 -13.52 17.55
N ILE A 137 3.02 -12.24 17.47
CA ILE A 137 2.12 -11.10 17.73
C ILE A 137 2.03 -10.25 16.47
N ILE A 138 0.95 -9.49 16.33
CA ILE A 138 0.83 -8.49 15.26
C ILE A 138 1.62 -7.28 15.69
N GLY A 139 2.69 -6.99 14.95
CA GLY A 139 3.54 -5.84 15.19
C GLY A 139 2.96 -4.54 14.60
N LEU A 140 3.71 -3.48 14.77
CA LEU A 140 3.44 -2.19 14.18
C LEU A 140 3.81 -2.21 12.69
N GLY A 141 2.94 -1.69 11.83
CA GLY A 141 3.34 -1.28 10.49
C GLY A 141 4.20 -0.02 10.58
N ASP A 142 5.29 0.06 9.84
CA ASP A 142 6.31 1.12 9.88
C ASP A 142 5.77 2.56 9.68
N GLY A 143 4.72 2.91 10.44
CA GLY A 143 4.06 4.20 10.41
C GLY A 143 5.02 5.33 10.76
N GLY A 144 5.25 6.24 9.81
CA GLY A 144 6.18 7.35 9.97
C GLY A 144 7.57 7.10 9.39
N ALA A 145 7.92 5.89 8.97
CA ALA A 145 9.11 5.61 8.19
C ALA A 145 8.83 5.73 6.69
N HIS A 146 9.82 6.21 5.91
CA HIS A 146 9.76 6.27 4.45
C HIS A 146 8.46 6.88 3.89
N VAL A 147 7.99 7.95 4.51
CA VAL A 147 6.65 8.55 4.32
C VAL A 147 6.30 8.95 2.87
N GLY A 148 7.29 9.05 1.98
CA GLY A 148 7.09 9.33 0.55
C GLY A 148 7.04 8.07 -0.33
N ILE A 149 7.17 6.87 0.27
CA ILE A 149 7.30 5.59 -0.44
C ILE A 149 6.29 4.55 0.08
N MET A 150 6.04 4.55 1.38
CA MET A 150 5.22 3.58 2.10
C MET A 150 4.09 4.23 2.87
N CYS A 151 3.02 3.48 3.14
CA CYS A 151 1.93 3.91 4.00
C CYS A 151 1.36 2.71 4.75
N ASP A 152 2.09 2.21 5.76
CA ASP A 152 1.75 0.99 6.48
C ASP A 152 1.08 1.23 7.86
N ALA A 153 0.85 2.49 8.24
CA ALA A 153 0.18 2.86 9.50
C ALA A 153 -1.24 2.26 9.64
N THR A 154 -1.88 1.88 8.53
CA THR A 154 -3.22 1.30 8.48
C THR A 154 -3.24 -0.24 8.52
N ASP A 155 -2.12 -0.86 8.81
CA ASP A 155 -1.97 -2.33 8.86
C ASP A 155 -2.97 -3.00 9.82
N MET A 156 -3.34 -2.31 10.91
CA MET A 156 -4.35 -2.79 11.88
C MET A 156 -5.74 -2.91 11.24
N VAL A 157 -6.12 -1.92 10.42
CA VAL A 157 -7.41 -1.95 9.70
C VAL A 157 -7.38 -3.04 8.62
N HIS A 158 -6.27 -3.17 7.88
CA HIS A 158 -6.09 -4.27 6.95
C HIS A 158 -6.18 -5.63 7.65
N ALA A 159 -5.61 -5.76 8.84
CA ALA A 159 -5.69 -7.00 9.61
C ALA A 159 -7.14 -7.35 9.96
N LEU A 160 -7.95 -6.36 10.37
CA LEU A 160 -9.35 -6.55 10.68
C LEU A 160 -10.22 -6.85 9.47
N THR A 161 -9.97 -6.20 8.32
CA THR A 161 -10.83 -6.36 7.15
C THR A 161 -10.39 -7.56 6.29
N HIS A 162 -9.15 -7.58 5.86
CA HIS A 162 -8.65 -8.59 4.94
C HIS A 162 -8.72 -9.99 5.55
N TRP A 163 -8.09 -10.20 6.71
CA TRP A 163 -7.97 -11.52 7.31
C TRP A 163 -9.26 -12.10 7.87
N THR A 164 -10.29 -11.26 8.09
CA THR A 164 -11.54 -11.75 8.69
C THR A 164 -12.74 -11.70 7.74
N ARG A 165 -12.69 -10.85 6.69
CA ARG A 165 -13.83 -10.63 5.80
C ARG A 165 -13.47 -10.69 4.31
N ASP A 166 -12.48 -9.91 3.88
CA ASP A 166 -12.31 -9.54 2.47
C ASP A 166 -11.38 -10.48 1.70
N ARG A 167 -10.59 -11.30 2.38
CA ARG A 167 -9.67 -12.24 1.74
C ARG A 167 -10.44 -13.24 0.85
N ALA A 168 -10.09 -13.24 -0.45
CA ALA A 168 -10.67 -14.15 -1.43
C ALA A 168 -9.77 -15.37 -1.74
N ARG A 169 -8.46 -15.27 -1.44
CA ARG A 169 -7.44 -16.23 -1.85
C ARG A 169 -6.94 -17.09 -0.69
N GLY A 170 -7.84 -17.80 -0.01
CA GLY A 170 -7.51 -18.70 1.08
C GLY A 170 -8.39 -18.54 2.31
N GLU A 171 -7.97 -19.15 3.41
CA GLU A 171 -8.72 -19.15 4.66
C GLU A 171 -8.75 -17.76 5.31
N ARG A 172 -9.79 -17.54 6.12
CA ARG A 172 -9.97 -16.34 6.95
C ARG A 172 -9.84 -16.70 8.42
N LEU A 173 -9.56 -15.71 9.25
CA LEU A 173 -9.51 -15.86 10.71
C LEU A 173 -10.79 -15.32 11.34
N PRO A 174 -11.23 -15.88 12.48
CA PRO A 174 -12.34 -15.32 13.23
C PRO A 174 -12.02 -13.91 13.72
N ILE A 175 -13.00 -13.00 13.65
CA ILE A 175 -12.86 -11.62 14.16
C ILE A 175 -12.30 -11.57 15.59
N PRO A 176 -12.81 -12.36 16.55
CA PRO A 176 -12.30 -12.36 17.92
C PRO A 176 -10.80 -12.67 18.03
N ASP A 177 -10.28 -13.53 17.13
CA ASP A 177 -8.86 -13.89 17.15
C ASP A 177 -7.97 -12.71 16.72
N ILE A 178 -8.35 -12.01 15.66
CA ILE A 178 -7.63 -10.82 15.20
C ILE A 178 -7.75 -9.70 16.23
N VAL A 179 -8.94 -9.43 16.76
CA VAL A 179 -9.12 -8.43 17.82
C VAL A 179 -8.26 -8.74 19.05
N ARG A 180 -8.27 -9.99 19.51
CA ARG A 180 -7.42 -10.41 20.63
C ARG A 180 -5.92 -10.19 20.36
N ARG A 181 -5.47 -10.49 19.13
CA ARG A 181 -4.07 -10.31 18.72
C ARG A 181 -3.68 -8.83 18.63
N LEU A 182 -4.58 -7.96 18.19
CA LEU A 182 -4.36 -6.52 18.11
C LEU A 182 -4.45 -5.81 19.47
N THR A 183 -5.06 -6.42 20.47
CA THR A 183 -5.35 -5.81 21.77
C THR A 183 -4.70 -6.59 22.93
N LEU A 184 -5.37 -7.57 23.48
CA LEU A 184 -4.95 -8.27 24.71
C LEU A 184 -3.61 -8.99 24.58
N ALA A 185 -3.34 -9.63 23.45
CA ALA A 185 -2.08 -10.34 23.24
C ALA A 185 -0.92 -9.37 23.23
N ASN A 186 -1.00 -8.29 22.45
CA ASN A 186 0.03 -7.25 22.39
C ASN A 186 0.21 -6.55 23.75
N ALA A 187 -0.89 -6.22 24.43
CA ALA A 187 -0.82 -5.58 25.75
C ALA A 187 -0.04 -6.45 26.75
N ARG A 188 -0.31 -7.75 26.79
CA ARG A 188 0.38 -8.69 27.69
C ARG A 188 1.87 -8.83 27.38
N GLU A 189 2.23 -8.96 26.10
CA GLU A 189 3.64 -9.04 25.69
C GLU A 189 4.44 -7.79 26.05
N MET A 190 3.77 -6.63 26.04
CA MET A 190 4.36 -5.35 26.44
C MET A 190 4.27 -5.08 27.96
N GLY A 191 3.75 -6.01 28.76
CA GLY A 191 3.58 -5.85 30.19
C GLY A 191 2.45 -4.90 30.60
N LEU A 192 1.57 -4.53 29.71
CA LEU A 192 0.42 -3.64 29.96
C LEU A 192 -0.77 -4.48 30.46
N MET A 193 -0.80 -4.78 31.75
CA MET A 193 -1.75 -5.72 32.33
C MET A 193 -3.14 -5.11 32.61
N ASP A 194 -3.29 -3.79 32.46
CA ASP A 194 -4.50 -3.02 32.79
C ASP A 194 -5.41 -2.74 31.57
N ARG A 195 -5.10 -3.29 30.39
CA ARG A 195 -5.81 -3.00 29.13
C ARG A 195 -5.85 -4.18 28.17
N GLY A 196 -6.51 -3.98 27.01
CA GLY A 196 -6.61 -4.97 25.93
C GLY A 196 -7.81 -5.90 26.03
N CYS A 197 -8.65 -5.76 27.05
CA CYS A 197 -9.96 -6.40 27.13
C CYS A 197 -10.96 -5.49 27.88
N ILE A 198 -12.24 -5.68 27.61
CA ILE A 198 -13.32 -4.98 28.27
C ILE A 198 -13.71 -5.80 29.52
N ALA A 199 -13.29 -5.34 30.69
CA ALA A 199 -13.62 -5.98 31.96
C ALA A 199 -13.59 -4.94 33.11
N PRO A 200 -14.31 -5.18 34.22
CA PRO A 200 -14.24 -4.31 35.40
C PRO A 200 -12.82 -4.16 35.92
N GLY A 201 -12.39 -2.93 36.19
CA GLY A 201 -11.05 -2.60 36.67
C GLY A 201 -9.99 -2.45 35.56
N MET A 202 -10.34 -2.71 34.30
CA MET A 202 -9.46 -2.46 33.17
C MET A 202 -9.63 -1.04 32.63
N LYS A 203 -8.59 -0.53 32.00
CA LYS A 203 -8.61 0.77 31.34
C LYS A 203 -9.53 0.73 30.11
N ALA A 204 -10.42 1.72 30.02
CA ALA A 204 -11.42 1.80 28.97
C ALA A 204 -10.93 2.61 27.76
N ASP A 205 -9.90 2.11 27.07
CA ASP A 205 -9.50 2.59 25.75
C ASP A 205 -10.31 1.79 24.70
N ILE A 206 -11.46 2.31 24.24
CA ILE A 206 -12.44 1.57 23.46
C ILE A 206 -12.67 2.23 22.09
N ASN A 207 -12.63 1.43 21.04
CA ASN A 207 -13.05 1.84 19.70
C ASN A 207 -14.43 1.24 19.39
N VAL A 208 -15.35 2.09 18.92
CA VAL A 208 -16.64 1.68 18.36
C VAL A 208 -16.48 1.61 16.84
N VAL A 209 -16.71 0.44 16.29
CA VAL A 209 -16.42 0.16 14.88
C VAL A 209 -17.67 -0.42 14.21
N ASP A 210 -18.13 0.20 13.14
CA ASP A 210 -19.05 -0.40 12.18
C ASP A 210 -18.25 -1.32 11.25
N TYR A 211 -18.25 -2.60 11.57
CA TYR A 211 -17.43 -3.59 10.88
C TYR A 211 -17.79 -3.75 9.41
N ASP A 212 -19.05 -3.62 9.04
CA ASP A 212 -19.51 -3.76 7.66
C ASP A 212 -19.03 -2.59 6.80
N ARG A 213 -18.94 -1.39 7.38
CA ARG A 213 -18.42 -0.18 6.75
C ARG A 213 -16.92 0.03 6.91
N LEU A 214 -16.25 -0.84 7.70
CA LEU A 214 -14.82 -0.73 7.90
C LEU A 214 -14.08 -1.02 6.60
N GLN A 215 -13.37 -0.02 6.06
CA GLN A 215 -12.68 -0.11 4.78
C GLN A 215 -11.48 0.83 4.71
N LEU A 216 -10.40 0.37 4.10
CA LEU A 216 -9.28 1.23 3.71
C LEU A 216 -9.63 2.02 2.45
N GLN A 217 -9.30 3.30 2.46
CA GLN A 217 -9.36 4.15 1.28
C GLN A 217 -8.06 4.07 0.48
N VAL A 218 -8.07 4.55 -0.76
CA VAL A 218 -6.85 4.68 -1.55
C VAL A 218 -5.90 5.66 -0.86
N PRO A 219 -4.60 5.34 -0.75
CA PRO A 219 -3.62 6.29 -0.24
C PRO A 219 -3.59 7.58 -1.06
N GLU A 220 -3.38 8.70 -0.39
CA GLU A 220 -3.24 10.02 -1.00
C GLU A 220 -1.97 10.72 -0.54
N VAL A 221 -1.44 11.62 -1.35
CA VAL A 221 -0.32 12.48 -0.94
C VAL A 221 -0.86 13.70 -0.22
N ARG A 222 -0.24 14.04 0.93
CA ARG A 222 -0.53 15.25 1.70
C ARG A 222 0.75 16.04 1.91
N TYR A 223 0.64 17.36 1.81
CA TYR A 223 1.72 18.33 2.01
C TYR A 223 1.54 19.03 3.35
N ASP A 224 1.46 18.25 4.43
CA ASP A 224 1.13 18.69 5.78
C ASP A 224 2.28 18.52 6.79
N LEU A 225 3.47 18.17 6.32
CA LEU A 225 4.67 18.13 7.14
C LEU A 225 5.34 19.52 7.19
N PRO A 226 6.20 19.77 8.21
CA PRO A 226 6.97 21.02 8.32
C PRO A 226 7.70 21.36 7.02
N ALA A 227 7.80 22.65 6.72
CA ALA A 227 8.39 23.21 5.49
C ALA A 227 7.73 22.74 4.18
N GLY A 228 6.44 22.36 4.21
CA GLY A 228 5.73 21.88 3.04
C GLY A 228 6.11 20.46 2.61
N GLY A 229 6.72 19.69 3.51
CA GLY A 229 7.07 18.31 3.23
C GLY A 229 5.84 17.46 2.95
N LYS A 230 5.98 16.49 2.03
CA LYS A 230 4.90 15.57 1.66
C LYS A 230 5.01 14.24 2.36
N ARG A 231 3.86 13.61 2.56
CA ARG A 231 3.74 12.21 3.00
C ARG A 231 2.60 11.51 2.29
N ILE A 232 2.65 10.19 2.28
CA ILE A 232 1.51 9.36 1.90
C ILE A 232 0.65 9.16 3.15
N LEU A 233 -0.65 9.41 3.01
CA LEU A 233 -1.65 9.19 4.04
C LEU A 233 -2.70 8.22 3.51
N GLN A 234 -3.05 7.21 4.29
CA GLN A 234 -4.18 6.34 4.01
C GLN A 234 -5.22 6.47 5.11
N ARG A 235 -6.46 6.70 4.74
CA ARG A 235 -7.59 6.79 5.68
C ARG A 235 -8.37 5.48 5.70
N SER A 236 -9.21 5.35 6.71
CA SER A 236 -10.22 4.30 6.79
C SER A 236 -11.58 4.89 7.12
N THR A 237 -12.63 4.19 6.75
CA THR A 237 -14.01 4.44 7.21
C THR A 237 -14.40 3.38 8.22
N GLY A 238 -15.52 3.56 8.93
CA GLY A 238 -16.09 2.57 9.84
C GLY A 238 -15.70 2.72 11.31
N PHE A 239 -14.88 3.71 11.69
CA PHE A 239 -14.69 4.08 13.10
C PHE A 239 -15.70 5.15 13.47
N ASP A 240 -16.64 4.82 14.36
CA ASP A 240 -17.68 5.76 14.81
C ASP A 240 -17.24 6.58 16.02
N ALA A 241 -16.47 5.97 16.94
CA ALA A 241 -15.95 6.66 18.12
C ALA A 241 -14.69 5.99 18.68
N THR A 242 -13.89 6.77 19.38
CA THR A 242 -12.83 6.31 20.30
C THR A 242 -13.09 6.96 21.65
N LEU A 243 -13.20 6.15 22.69
CA LEU A 243 -13.52 6.54 24.07
C LEU A 243 -12.31 6.33 24.97
#